data_e4a8207b32269cab37bd09405ca313dd
#
_entry.id   e4a8207b32269cab37bd09405ca313dd
#
_cell.length_a   1.000
_cell.length_b   1.000
_cell.length_c   1.000
_cell.angle_alpha   90.00
_cell.angle_beta   90.00
_cell.angle_gamma   90.00
#
_symmetry.space_group_name_H-M   'P 1'
#
loop_
_entity.id
_entity.type
_entity.pdbx_description
1 polymer ?
#
loop_
_entity_poly.entity_id
_entity_poly.type
_entity_poly.pdbx_seq_one_letter_code
_entity_poly.pdbx_strand_id
1 'polypeptide(L)'
;MSTSGLQRAKVWSATHRSLAWDLLRIYLGVALFVRGALFVAHPGLITAFMPREAWFWGVATSHYVALAHLGGGVMLMLGLVTRGAALAQLPALFGAVFFVHLRGGFLAPGQSLELSALVLFLLALYAVFGSGRLSVDHYLFGEAEEERQHRDAGHAAGTSPAAGH
;
A
#
# COMPACT_ATOMS: atom_id res chain seq x y z
N MET A 1 -12.86 -32.43 21.58
CA MET A 1 -12.23 -31.08 21.51
C MET A 1 -13.37 -30.08 21.45
N SER A 2 -13.44 -29.16 22.44
CA SER A 2 -14.63 -28.31 22.59
C SER A 2 -14.63 -27.22 21.49
N THR A 3 -15.79 -27.00 20.90
CA THR A 3 -16.04 -25.95 19.87
C THR A 3 -15.62 -24.55 20.30
N SER A 4 -15.60 -24.29 21.62
CA SER A 4 -15.14 -23.03 22.22
C SER A 4 -13.64 -22.76 22.03
N GLY A 5 -12.79 -23.78 22.04
CA GLY A 5 -11.35 -23.63 21.84
C GLY A 5 -11.01 -23.26 20.39
N LEU A 6 -11.68 -23.87 19.44
CA LEU A 6 -11.49 -23.57 18.01
C LEU A 6 -12.00 -22.16 17.64
N GLN A 7 -13.09 -21.72 18.25
CA GLN A 7 -13.61 -20.37 18.02
C GLN A 7 -12.67 -19.31 18.61
N ARG A 8 -12.13 -19.50 19.82
CA ARG A 8 -11.13 -18.61 20.40
C ARG A 8 -9.86 -18.53 19.56
N ALA A 9 -9.36 -19.67 19.06
CA ALA A 9 -8.20 -19.71 18.19
C ALA A 9 -8.45 -18.96 16.86
N LYS A 10 -9.63 -19.08 16.25
CA LYS A 10 -10.00 -18.36 15.03
C LYS A 10 -10.08 -16.85 15.24
N VAL A 11 -10.71 -16.39 16.33
CA VAL A 11 -10.77 -14.97 16.68
C VAL A 11 -9.38 -14.41 16.97
N TRP A 12 -8.57 -15.13 17.75
CA TRP A 12 -7.20 -14.74 18.05
C TRP A 12 -6.34 -14.60 16.77
N SER A 13 -6.39 -15.60 15.88
CA SER A 13 -5.64 -15.59 14.63
C SER A 13 -6.10 -14.47 13.68
N ALA A 14 -7.39 -14.17 13.62
CA ALA A 14 -7.93 -13.11 12.78
C ALA A 14 -7.49 -11.73 13.26
N THR A 15 -7.50 -11.48 14.57
CA THR A 15 -7.05 -10.21 15.17
C THR A 15 -5.56 -9.98 14.97
N HIS A 16 -4.73 -11.01 15.21
CA HIS A 16 -3.27 -10.88 15.05
C HIS A 16 -2.86 -10.72 13.59
N ARG A 17 -3.58 -11.36 12.66
CA ARG A 17 -3.33 -11.21 11.23
C ARG A 17 -3.63 -9.78 10.75
N SER A 18 -4.70 -9.16 11.23
CA SER A 18 -5.01 -7.77 10.89
C SER A 18 -3.98 -6.80 11.44
N LEU A 19 -3.56 -6.99 12.69
CA LEU A 19 -2.49 -6.17 13.30
C LEU A 19 -1.17 -6.30 12.56
N ALA A 20 -0.76 -7.52 12.19
CA ALA A 20 0.47 -7.74 11.43
C ALA A 20 0.43 -7.02 10.07
N TRP A 21 -0.72 -7.05 9.39
CA TRP A 21 -0.93 -6.34 8.13
C TRP A 21 -0.81 -4.82 8.30
N ASP A 22 -1.44 -4.27 9.33
CA ASP A 22 -1.36 -2.84 9.64
C ASP A 22 0.06 -2.39 10.04
N LEU A 23 0.76 -3.18 10.86
CA LEU A 23 2.15 -2.89 11.24
C LEU A 23 3.09 -2.92 10.02
N LEU A 24 2.91 -3.89 9.14
CA LEU A 24 3.69 -3.98 7.90
C LEU A 24 3.45 -2.76 7.00
N ARG A 25 2.21 -2.28 6.92
CA ARG A 25 1.85 -1.06 6.18
C ARG A 25 2.53 0.18 6.76
N ILE A 26 2.45 0.34 8.09
CA ILE A 26 3.08 1.47 8.78
C ILE A 26 4.59 1.44 8.56
N TYR A 27 5.22 0.29 8.74
CA TYR A 27 6.66 0.12 8.50
C TYR A 27 7.04 0.48 7.05
N LEU A 28 6.28 -0.02 6.09
CA LEU A 28 6.48 0.29 4.67
C LEU A 28 6.35 1.80 4.40
N GLY A 29 5.33 2.45 4.97
CA GLY A 29 5.12 3.88 4.87
C GLY A 29 6.29 4.70 5.44
N VAL A 30 6.79 4.32 6.63
CA VAL A 30 7.97 4.94 7.26
C VAL A 30 9.21 4.76 6.37
N ALA A 31 9.46 3.55 5.88
CA ALA A 31 10.63 3.26 5.04
C ALA A 31 10.61 4.09 3.75
N LEU A 32 9.45 4.21 3.11
CA LEU A 32 9.27 5.02 1.90
C LEU A 32 9.42 6.52 2.20
N PHE A 33 8.85 7.00 3.30
CA PHE A 33 9.01 8.39 3.73
C PHE A 33 10.47 8.77 3.95
N VAL A 34 11.22 7.95 4.72
CA VAL A 34 12.65 8.17 4.97
C VAL A 34 13.43 8.18 3.65
N ARG A 35 13.11 7.26 2.73
CA ARG A 35 13.75 7.23 1.41
C ARG A 35 13.43 8.48 0.58
N GLY A 36 12.19 8.96 0.62
CA GLY A 36 11.78 10.22 0.00
C GLY A 36 12.54 11.43 0.56
N ALA A 37 12.70 11.49 1.88
CA ALA A 37 13.48 12.54 2.53
C ALA A 37 14.96 12.53 2.10
N LEU A 38 15.55 11.33 1.96
CA LEU A 38 16.91 11.18 1.43
C LEU A 38 17.02 11.66 -0.03
N PHE A 39 16.02 11.41 -0.87
CA PHE A 39 15.99 11.88 -2.25
C PHE A 39 15.91 13.40 -2.34
N VAL A 40 15.18 14.05 -1.45
CA VAL A 40 15.11 15.51 -1.36
C VAL A 40 16.45 16.08 -0.86
N ALA A 41 17.05 15.45 0.15
CA ALA A 41 18.34 15.88 0.70
C ALA A 41 19.51 15.69 -0.30
N HIS A 42 19.42 14.67 -1.17
CA HIS A 42 20.47 14.31 -2.12
C HIS A 42 19.91 14.10 -3.54
N PRO A 43 19.54 15.17 -4.27
CA PRO A 43 18.90 15.08 -5.60
C PRO A 43 19.74 14.31 -6.63
N GLY A 44 21.06 14.32 -6.46
CA GLY A 44 22.01 13.61 -7.32
C GLY A 44 21.81 12.08 -7.33
N LEU A 45 21.19 11.52 -6.30
CA LEU A 45 20.96 10.07 -6.23
C LEU A 45 20.02 9.55 -7.34
N ILE A 46 19.08 10.38 -7.79
CA ILE A 46 18.15 10.01 -8.87
C ILE A 46 18.73 10.39 -10.23
N THR A 47 19.29 11.59 -10.35
CA THR A 47 19.78 12.12 -11.63
C THR A 47 21.05 11.41 -12.12
N ALA A 48 21.81 10.76 -11.23
CA ALA A 48 23.00 9.98 -11.60
C ALA A 48 22.71 8.82 -12.57
N PHE A 49 21.46 8.33 -12.61
CA PHE A 49 21.04 7.22 -13.48
C PHE A 49 20.46 7.70 -14.82
N MET A 50 20.39 9.02 -15.07
CA MET A 50 19.77 9.58 -16.26
C MET A 50 20.78 10.14 -17.25
N PRO A 51 20.54 9.96 -18.58
CA PRO A 51 21.36 10.60 -19.61
C PRO A 51 21.29 12.13 -19.49
N ARG A 52 22.41 12.82 -19.73
CA ARG A 52 22.48 14.29 -19.65
C ARG A 52 21.59 15.00 -20.65
N GLU A 53 21.32 14.36 -21.78
CA GLU A 53 20.44 14.89 -22.83
C GLU A 53 18.96 14.92 -22.40
N ALA A 54 18.59 14.11 -21.40
CA ALA A 54 17.23 14.00 -20.89
C ALA A 54 17.01 14.77 -19.58
N TRP A 55 17.69 15.91 -19.39
CA TRP A 55 17.68 16.67 -18.13
C TRP A 55 16.26 17.03 -17.65
N PHE A 56 15.36 17.39 -18.57
CA PHE A 56 13.97 17.75 -18.24
C PHE A 56 13.22 16.53 -17.63
N TRP A 57 13.34 15.37 -18.28
CA TRP A 57 12.76 14.13 -17.78
C TRP A 57 13.40 13.70 -16.46
N GLY A 58 14.69 13.96 -16.27
CA GLY A 58 15.40 13.71 -15.03
C GLY A 58 14.85 14.54 -13.87
N VAL A 59 14.63 15.82 -14.08
CA VAL A 59 14.05 16.73 -13.08
C VAL A 59 12.61 16.32 -12.77
N ALA A 60 11.77 16.10 -13.78
CA ALA A 60 10.37 15.70 -13.59
C ALA A 60 10.26 14.37 -12.83
N THR A 61 11.07 13.37 -13.19
CA THR A 61 11.10 12.07 -12.50
C THR A 61 11.56 12.21 -11.06
N SER A 62 12.58 13.05 -10.80
CA SER A 62 13.09 13.28 -9.43
C SER A 62 12.01 13.87 -8.53
N HIS A 63 11.27 14.86 -9.01
CA HIS A 63 10.15 15.44 -8.27
C HIS A 63 9.02 14.43 -8.04
N TYR A 64 8.66 13.67 -9.08
CA TYR A 64 7.65 12.63 -8.96
C TYR A 64 8.04 11.58 -7.91
N VAL A 65 9.27 11.05 -7.99
CA VAL A 65 9.77 10.03 -7.05
C VAL A 65 9.80 10.58 -5.63
N ALA A 66 10.30 11.80 -5.43
CA ALA A 66 10.33 12.44 -4.11
C ALA A 66 8.92 12.63 -3.54
N LEU A 67 7.99 13.19 -4.32
CA LEU A 67 6.60 13.41 -3.90
C LEU A 67 5.86 12.08 -3.63
N ALA A 68 6.03 11.08 -4.50
CA ALA A 68 5.42 9.79 -4.32
C ALA A 68 5.91 9.12 -3.02
N HIS A 69 7.21 9.17 -2.75
CA HIS A 69 7.79 8.57 -1.55
C HIS A 69 7.43 9.34 -0.27
N LEU A 70 7.50 10.66 -0.26
CA LEU A 70 7.12 11.48 0.89
C LEU A 70 5.61 11.44 1.14
N GLY A 71 4.81 11.86 0.16
CA GLY A 71 3.37 11.94 0.28
C GLY A 71 2.73 10.55 0.42
N GLY A 72 3.08 9.63 -0.48
CA GLY A 72 2.59 8.26 -0.43
C GLY A 72 3.05 7.50 0.80
N GLY A 73 4.27 7.76 1.31
CA GLY A 73 4.77 7.21 2.56
C GLY A 73 3.91 7.62 3.75
N VAL A 74 3.59 8.91 3.88
CA VAL A 74 2.69 9.43 4.93
C VAL A 74 1.29 8.85 4.79
N MET A 75 0.73 8.83 3.58
CA MET A 75 -0.61 8.27 3.32
C MET A 75 -0.67 6.79 3.69
N LEU A 76 0.36 5.99 3.34
CA LEU A 76 0.46 4.60 3.74
C LEU A 76 0.57 4.44 5.26
N MET A 77 1.39 5.25 5.93
CA MET A 77 1.54 5.24 7.39
C MET A 77 0.19 5.42 8.09
N LEU A 78 -0.56 6.45 7.68
CA LEU A 78 -1.86 6.79 8.26
C LEU A 78 -2.98 5.85 7.79
N GLY A 79 -2.77 5.11 6.70
CA GLY A 79 -3.80 4.32 6.06
C GLY A 79 -4.87 5.19 5.38
N LEU A 80 -4.43 6.30 4.80
CA LEU A 80 -5.27 7.24 4.09
C LEU A 80 -5.15 6.98 2.59
N VAL A 81 -6.28 6.67 1.93
CA VAL A 81 -6.31 6.33 0.50
C VAL A 81 -5.22 5.33 0.14
N THR A 82 -5.10 4.26 0.93
CA THR A 82 -3.98 3.29 0.89
C THR A 82 -3.74 2.72 -0.50
N ARG A 83 -4.82 2.38 -1.22
CA ARG A 83 -4.71 1.87 -2.61
C ARG A 83 -4.12 2.90 -3.55
N GLY A 84 -4.59 4.16 -3.47
CA GLY A 84 -4.09 5.26 -4.29
C GLY A 84 -2.62 5.58 -3.99
N ALA A 85 -2.25 5.62 -2.70
CA ALA A 85 -0.88 5.83 -2.28
C ALA A 85 0.06 4.73 -2.78
N ALA A 86 -0.37 3.46 -2.70
CA ALA A 86 0.40 2.34 -3.22
C ALA A 86 0.53 2.41 -4.75
N LEU A 87 -0.57 2.67 -5.47
CA LEU A 87 -0.57 2.82 -6.94
C LEU A 87 0.34 3.96 -7.41
N ALA A 88 0.34 5.09 -6.71
CA ALA A 88 1.21 6.22 -7.05
C ALA A 88 2.70 5.88 -6.90
N GLN A 89 3.07 4.93 -6.07
CA GLN A 89 4.46 4.52 -5.86
C GLN A 89 4.91 3.40 -6.79
N LEU A 90 3.99 2.57 -7.31
CA LEU A 90 4.32 1.45 -8.18
C LEU A 90 5.19 1.83 -9.40
N PRO A 91 4.90 2.93 -10.16
CA PRO A 91 5.73 3.30 -11.31
C PRO A 91 7.17 3.65 -10.92
N ALA A 92 7.36 4.36 -9.79
CA ALA A 92 8.69 4.72 -9.29
C ALA A 92 9.49 3.47 -8.91
N LEU A 93 8.89 2.54 -8.16
CA LEU A 93 9.53 1.30 -7.73
C LEU A 93 9.74 0.34 -8.91
N PHE A 94 8.79 0.25 -9.82
CA PHE A 94 8.95 -0.52 -11.06
C PHE A 94 10.16 -0.01 -11.85
N GLY A 95 10.25 1.31 -12.05
CA GLY A 95 11.40 1.94 -12.69
C GLY A 95 12.72 1.63 -11.98
N ALA A 96 12.74 1.75 -10.65
CA ALA A 96 13.92 1.44 -9.85
C ALA A 96 14.36 -0.03 -10.00
N VAL A 97 13.43 -0.98 -9.92
CA VAL A 97 13.73 -2.41 -10.03
C VAL A 97 14.25 -2.73 -11.42
N PHE A 98 13.53 -2.36 -12.48
CA PHE A 98 13.83 -2.84 -13.84
C PHE A 98 14.91 -2.03 -14.57
N PHE A 99 15.00 -0.72 -14.33
CA PHE A 99 15.98 0.12 -15.07
C PHE A 99 17.24 0.44 -14.28
N VAL A 100 17.17 0.41 -12.93
CA VAL A 100 18.31 0.77 -12.09
C VAL A 100 18.96 -0.48 -11.48
N HIS A 101 18.19 -1.26 -10.73
CA HIS A 101 18.76 -2.33 -9.90
C HIS A 101 18.96 -3.65 -10.65
N LEU A 102 18.13 -3.96 -11.65
CA LEU A 102 18.27 -5.20 -12.41
C LEU A 102 19.64 -5.31 -13.12
N ARG A 103 20.23 -4.16 -13.50
CA ARG A 103 21.56 -4.10 -14.09
C ARG A 103 22.68 -4.50 -13.13
N GLY A 104 22.48 -4.36 -11.83
CA GLY A 104 23.42 -4.80 -10.79
C GLY A 104 23.39 -6.30 -10.51
N GLY A 105 22.34 -6.99 -10.96
CA GLY A 105 22.13 -8.42 -10.75
C GLY A 105 21.59 -8.79 -9.38
N PHE A 106 21.11 -10.01 -9.25
CA PHE A 106 20.74 -10.61 -7.97
C PHE A 106 21.98 -10.88 -7.13
N LEU A 107 21.86 -10.76 -5.81
CA LEU A 107 22.95 -10.96 -4.84
C LEU A 107 24.13 -9.99 -5.02
N ALA A 108 23.88 -8.81 -5.60
CA ALA A 108 24.88 -7.74 -5.63
C ALA A 108 25.21 -7.29 -4.18
N PRO A 109 26.45 -6.82 -3.91
CA PRO A 109 26.91 -6.48 -2.55
C PRO A 109 26.02 -5.47 -1.77
N GLY A 110 25.08 -4.80 -2.42
CA GLY A 110 24.17 -3.84 -1.79
C GLY A 110 22.76 -4.36 -1.54
N GLN A 111 22.41 -5.57 -1.98
CA GLN A 111 21.06 -6.16 -1.89
C GLN A 111 19.91 -5.21 -2.31
N SER A 112 20.22 -4.23 -3.16
CA SER A 112 19.30 -3.15 -3.54
C SER A 112 18.15 -3.64 -4.43
N LEU A 113 18.40 -4.67 -5.25
CA LEU A 113 17.41 -5.28 -6.11
C LEU A 113 16.37 -6.06 -5.31
N GLU A 114 16.83 -6.91 -4.38
CA GLU A 114 15.99 -7.78 -3.55
C GLU A 114 15.06 -6.92 -2.66
N LEU A 115 15.63 -5.89 -2.03
CA LEU A 115 14.87 -4.98 -1.19
C LEU A 115 13.83 -4.18 -2.02
N SER A 116 14.23 -3.66 -3.17
CA SER A 116 13.33 -2.90 -4.04
C SER A 116 12.23 -3.78 -4.63
N ALA A 117 12.54 -5.02 -4.99
CA ALA A 117 11.56 -6.00 -5.47
C ALA A 117 10.58 -6.40 -4.35
N LEU A 118 11.06 -6.60 -3.12
CA LEU A 118 10.20 -6.86 -1.96
C LEU A 118 9.23 -5.69 -1.70
N VAL A 119 9.74 -4.46 -1.71
CA VAL A 119 8.91 -3.26 -1.52
C VAL A 119 7.88 -3.13 -2.65
N LEU A 120 8.28 -3.36 -3.90
CA LEU A 120 7.39 -3.37 -5.06
C LEU A 120 6.26 -4.40 -4.89
N PHE A 121 6.61 -5.61 -4.48
CA PHE A 121 5.65 -6.67 -4.21
C PHE A 121 4.66 -6.29 -3.10
N LEU A 122 5.15 -5.76 -1.98
CA LEU A 122 4.29 -5.30 -0.88
C LEU A 122 3.36 -4.17 -1.31
N LEU A 123 3.84 -3.20 -2.10
CA LEU A 123 3.00 -2.13 -2.65
C LEU A 123 1.91 -2.68 -3.58
N ALA A 124 2.25 -3.68 -4.42
CA ALA A 124 1.26 -4.35 -5.27
C ALA A 124 0.19 -5.04 -4.43
N LEU A 125 0.56 -5.70 -3.32
CA LEU A 125 -0.41 -6.28 -2.39
C LEU A 125 -1.32 -5.21 -1.78
N TYR A 126 -0.78 -4.08 -1.31
CA TYR A 126 -1.60 -2.99 -0.77
C TYR A 126 -2.46 -2.28 -1.81
N ALA A 127 -2.02 -2.22 -3.07
CA ALA A 127 -2.84 -1.70 -4.16
C ALA A 127 -4.07 -2.59 -4.43
N VAL A 128 -3.92 -3.91 -4.32
CA VAL A 128 -4.99 -4.89 -4.54
C VAL A 128 -5.90 -5.02 -3.31
N PHE A 129 -5.31 -5.32 -2.16
CA PHE A 129 -6.06 -5.66 -0.93
C PHE A 129 -6.46 -4.42 -0.11
N GLY A 130 -5.75 -3.31 -0.28
CA GLY A 130 -6.03 -2.06 0.44
C GLY A 130 -5.54 -2.05 1.88
N SER A 131 -6.13 -1.14 2.66
CA SER A 131 -5.79 -0.93 4.07
C SER A 131 -6.33 -2.04 4.98
N GLY A 132 -5.62 -2.30 6.09
CA GLY A 132 -6.11 -3.15 7.18
C GLY A 132 -7.17 -2.44 8.03
N ARG A 133 -7.53 -3.06 9.15
CA ARG A 133 -8.58 -2.57 10.06
C ARG A 133 -8.21 -1.30 10.81
N LEU A 134 -6.92 -1.07 11.08
CA LEU A 134 -6.39 0.14 11.73
C LEU A 134 -5.99 1.19 10.67
N SER A 135 -6.93 1.60 9.84
CA SER A 135 -6.70 2.62 8.82
C SER A 135 -7.76 3.71 8.91
N VAL A 136 -7.37 4.92 8.55
CA VAL A 136 -8.30 6.04 8.41
C VAL A 136 -9.35 5.72 7.33
N ASP A 137 -8.97 5.01 6.29
CA ASP A 137 -9.90 4.53 5.26
C ASP A 137 -11.02 3.65 5.83
N HIS A 138 -10.70 2.74 6.75
CA HIS A 138 -11.68 1.87 7.38
C HIS A 138 -12.62 2.68 8.29
N TYR A 139 -12.10 3.71 8.97
CA TYR A 139 -12.89 4.56 9.85
C TYR A 139 -13.82 5.50 9.06
N LEU A 140 -13.39 6.02 7.92
CA LEU A 140 -14.17 6.96 7.12
C LEU A 140 -15.18 6.29 6.18
N PHE A 141 -14.84 5.11 5.65
CA PHE A 141 -15.65 4.44 4.62
C PHE A 141 -16.34 3.18 5.12
N GLY A 142 -15.89 2.59 6.23
CA GLY A 142 -16.48 1.36 6.79
C GLY A 142 -17.92 1.57 7.25
N GLU A 143 -18.22 2.68 7.90
CA GLU A 143 -19.57 3.02 8.34
C GLU A 143 -20.55 3.21 7.17
N ALA A 144 -20.08 3.78 6.06
CA ALA A 144 -20.91 3.99 4.87
C ALA A 144 -21.26 2.68 4.14
N GLU A 145 -20.41 1.68 4.25
CA GLU A 145 -20.64 0.36 3.65
C GLU A 145 -21.61 -0.48 4.48
N GLU A 146 -21.56 -0.38 5.81
CA GLU A 146 -22.51 -1.03 6.72
C GLU A 146 -23.91 -0.43 6.57
N GLU A 147 -24.04 0.89 6.45
CA GLU A 147 -25.33 1.54 6.18
C GLU A 147 -25.93 1.15 4.84
N ARG A 148 -25.12 0.98 3.79
CA ARG A 148 -25.59 0.52 2.48
C ARG A 148 -26.09 -0.92 2.56
N GLN A 149 -25.36 -1.81 3.21
CA GLN A 149 -25.78 -3.21 3.39
C GLN A 149 -27.07 -3.31 4.21
N HIS A 150 -27.26 -2.52 5.26
CA HIS A 150 -28.52 -2.46 6.02
C HIS A 150 -29.68 -1.95 5.19
N ARG A 151 -29.45 -0.94 4.34
CA ARG A 151 -30.47 -0.38 3.46
C ARG A 151 -30.91 -1.39 2.38
N ASP A 152 -29.94 -2.09 1.78
CA ASP A 152 -30.19 -3.09 0.74
C ASP A 152 -30.89 -4.33 1.32
N ALA A 153 -30.51 -4.76 2.51
CA ALA A 153 -31.20 -5.85 3.25
C ALA A 153 -32.64 -5.45 3.63
N GLY A 154 -32.88 -4.23 4.04
CA GLY A 154 -34.22 -3.69 4.34
C GLY A 154 -35.11 -3.62 3.09
N HIS A 155 -34.53 -3.25 1.95
CA HIS A 155 -35.27 -3.19 0.68
C HIS A 155 -35.63 -4.58 0.15
N ALA A 156 -34.73 -5.55 0.27
CA ALA A 156 -34.95 -6.95 -0.11
C ALA A 156 -36.03 -7.62 0.75
N ALA A 157 -36.08 -7.30 2.05
CA ALA A 157 -37.10 -7.82 2.96
C ALA A 157 -38.49 -7.21 2.72
N GLY A 158 -38.55 -5.95 2.26
CA GLY A 158 -39.81 -5.25 1.96
C GLY A 158 -40.48 -5.64 0.62
N THR A 159 -39.75 -6.28 -0.28
CA THR A 159 -40.22 -6.67 -1.62
C THR A 159 -40.68 -8.13 -1.71
N SER A 160 -40.83 -8.85 -0.59
CA SER A 160 -41.43 -10.17 -0.60
C SER A 160 -42.94 -10.05 -0.96
N PRO A 161 -43.41 -10.55 -2.12
CA PRO A 161 -44.82 -10.48 -2.44
C PRO A 161 -45.58 -11.33 -1.48
N ALA A 162 -46.56 -10.70 -0.79
CA ALA A 162 -47.54 -11.45 -0.02
C ALA A 162 -48.18 -12.50 -0.92
N ALA A 163 -47.94 -13.77 -0.61
CA ALA A 163 -48.58 -14.89 -1.25
C ALA A 163 -50.10 -14.73 -0.99
N GLY A 164 -50.81 -14.19 -1.99
CA GLY A 164 -52.26 -14.10 -1.97
C GLY A 164 -52.88 -15.50 -2.05
N HIS A 165 -53.80 -15.75 -1.14
CA HIS A 165 -54.72 -16.86 -1.15
C HIS A 165 -55.69 -16.80 -2.31
#